data_8068b6465eb983ddde4710e82fa0ef00
#
_entry.id   8068b6465eb983ddde4710e82fa0ef00
#
_cell.length_a   1.000
_cell.length_b   1.000
_cell.length_c   1.000
_cell.angle_alpha   90.00
_cell.angle_beta   90.00
_cell.angle_gamma   90.00
#
_symmetry.space_group_name_H-M   'P 1'
#
loop_
_entity.id
_entity.type
_entity.pdbx_description
1 polymer ?
#
loop_
_entity_poly.entity_id
_entity_poly.type
_entity_poly.pdbx_seq_one_letter_code
_entity_poly.pdbx_strand_id
1 'polypeptide(L)'
;KFVRSSPKPYATNNKDKKIAIEFDEFIKLEKTSEKVVVSPPQLEQPDIKASGRRVLVNLMDSLKPNTTYTIDFSDAIVDNNEGNPLGNYSFSFSTGETIDTLEVSGTVLAAADLEPVKGMMVGLHVDLDDSAFAKKPFDRVSRTDSRGRFTIRGIAPGKYHIFGLMDGNQNYLYDSKTEMIAFSDSIIVPSMEAAMRQDTLWKDTVTIDTIKTVGYTRFLPDDIILRAFKGINDRQYLSKSERDKENHFILSFS
;
A
#
# COMPACT_ATOMS: atom_id res chain seq x y z
N LYS A 1 -11.24 16.69 -12.29
CA LYS A 1 -10.95 15.52 -13.16
C LYS A 1 -9.53 15.60 -13.70
N PHE A 2 -8.93 14.44 -14.06
CA PHE A 2 -7.63 14.39 -14.72
C PHE A 2 -7.67 15.07 -16.10
N VAL A 3 -6.66 15.91 -16.41
CA VAL A 3 -6.53 16.61 -17.70
C VAL A 3 -5.35 16.03 -18.50
N ARG A 4 -4.16 16.06 -17.93
CA ARG A 4 -2.92 15.58 -18.57
C ARG A 4 -1.83 15.30 -17.54
N SER A 5 -0.78 14.61 -17.97
CA SER A 5 0.42 14.41 -17.16
C SER A 5 1.70 14.36 -18.01
N SER A 6 2.81 14.52 -17.35
CA SER A 6 4.15 14.27 -17.89
C SER A 6 4.92 13.45 -16.85
N PRO A 7 5.36 12.22 -17.20
CA PRO A 7 5.05 11.48 -18.41
C PRO A 7 3.53 11.20 -18.59
N LYS A 8 3.11 10.71 -19.75
CA LYS A 8 1.71 10.26 -19.95
C LYS A 8 1.41 9.06 -19.04
N PRO A 9 0.14 8.85 -18.63
CA PRO A 9 -0.23 7.64 -17.94
C PRO A 9 0.16 6.41 -18.77
N TYR A 10 0.70 5.40 -18.10
CA TYR A 10 1.19 4.17 -18.72
C TYR A 10 2.31 4.36 -19.77
N ALA A 11 3.06 5.45 -19.68
CA ALA A 11 4.24 5.66 -20.53
C ALA A 11 5.29 4.56 -20.26
N THR A 12 5.94 4.09 -21.31
CA THR A 12 7.05 3.13 -21.26
C THR A 12 8.38 3.83 -21.54
N ASN A 13 9.49 3.16 -21.23
CA ASN A 13 10.86 3.70 -21.41
C ASN A 13 11.08 5.05 -20.72
N ASN A 14 10.35 5.35 -19.66
CA ASN A 14 10.48 6.59 -18.93
C ASN A 14 11.78 6.61 -18.11
N LYS A 15 12.54 7.69 -18.24
CA LYS A 15 13.78 7.92 -17.49
C LYS A 15 13.66 9.07 -16.49
N ASP A 16 12.54 9.80 -16.55
CA ASP A 16 12.34 10.97 -15.71
C ASP A 16 11.83 10.59 -14.33
N LYS A 17 12.45 11.15 -13.30
CA LYS A 17 12.03 11.01 -11.90
C LYS A 17 10.95 12.02 -11.50
N LYS A 18 10.72 13.04 -12.35
CA LYS A 18 9.74 14.09 -12.10
C LYS A 18 8.45 13.78 -12.83
N ILE A 19 7.36 13.72 -12.08
CA ILE A 19 6.01 13.48 -12.58
C ILE A 19 5.16 14.70 -12.26
N ALA A 20 4.44 15.21 -13.25
CA ALA A 20 3.48 16.28 -13.09
C ALA A 20 2.11 15.80 -13.57
N ILE A 21 1.09 15.90 -12.73
CA ILE A 21 -0.29 15.47 -13.03
C ILE A 21 -1.18 16.69 -12.89
N GLU A 22 -1.90 17.06 -13.95
CA GLU A 22 -2.74 18.25 -14.01
C GLU A 22 -4.22 17.88 -13.99
N PHE A 23 -4.99 18.62 -13.19
CA PHE A 23 -6.42 18.48 -13.01
C PHE A 23 -7.16 19.73 -13.51
N ASP A 24 -8.46 19.61 -13.75
CA ASP A 24 -9.32 20.71 -14.19
C ASP A 24 -9.64 21.74 -13.08
N GLU A 25 -9.38 21.39 -11.83
CA GLU A 25 -9.66 22.20 -10.65
C GLU A 25 -8.39 22.43 -9.81
N PHE A 26 -8.41 23.46 -8.96
CA PHE A 26 -7.38 23.65 -7.93
C PHE A 26 -7.46 22.56 -6.90
N ILE A 27 -6.31 21.95 -6.59
CA ILE A 27 -6.24 20.81 -5.69
C ILE A 27 -5.31 21.09 -4.52
N LYS A 28 -5.53 20.37 -3.42
CA LYS A 28 -4.60 20.23 -2.31
C LYS A 28 -4.35 18.75 -2.02
N LEU A 29 -3.29 18.47 -1.33
CA LEU A 29 -2.94 17.12 -0.87
C LEU A 29 -3.13 17.04 0.63
N GLU A 30 -3.80 15.99 1.08
CA GLU A 30 -4.03 15.73 2.49
C GLU A 30 -3.31 14.45 2.93
N LYS A 31 -2.56 14.57 4.04
CA LYS A 31 -1.89 13.45 4.71
C LYS A 31 -1.04 12.59 3.74
N THR A 32 -0.22 13.23 2.93
CA THR A 32 0.59 12.56 1.90
C THR A 32 1.44 11.42 2.47
N SER A 33 2.05 11.60 3.63
CA SER A 33 2.88 10.58 4.29
C SER A 33 2.10 9.32 4.72
N GLU A 34 0.78 9.47 4.96
CA GLU A 34 -0.08 8.36 5.37
C GLU A 34 -0.79 7.70 4.18
N LYS A 35 -1.15 8.50 3.16
CA LYS A 35 -2.05 8.07 2.08
C LYS A 35 -1.35 7.76 0.77
N VAL A 36 -0.22 8.44 0.48
CA VAL A 36 0.46 8.24 -0.79
C VAL A 36 1.52 7.16 -0.67
N VAL A 37 1.47 6.20 -1.58
CA VAL A 37 2.41 5.08 -1.65
C VAL A 37 3.03 5.01 -3.03
N VAL A 38 4.36 4.95 -3.09
CA VAL A 38 5.11 4.68 -4.33
C VAL A 38 5.55 3.23 -4.34
N SER A 39 5.26 2.52 -5.40
CA SER A 39 5.62 1.11 -5.60
C SER A 39 6.40 0.92 -6.92
N PRO A 40 7.63 0.38 -6.90
CA PRO A 40 8.43 -0.08 -5.74
C PRO A 40 8.68 1.01 -4.72
N PRO A 41 8.89 0.64 -3.42
CA PRO A 41 9.12 1.62 -2.37
C PRO A 41 10.40 2.42 -2.62
N GLN A 42 10.40 3.66 -2.15
CA GLN A 42 11.53 4.57 -2.22
C GLN A 42 12.19 4.66 -0.84
N LEU A 43 13.49 4.42 -0.74
CA LEU A 43 14.24 4.55 0.51
C LEU A 43 14.37 6.03 0.92
N GLU A 44 14.63 6.90 -0.06
CA GLU A 44 14.51 8.34 0.14
C GLU A 44 13.07 8.77 -0.14
N GLN A 45 12.47 9.47 0.83
CA GLN A 45 11.08 9.92 0.68
C GLN A 45 10.91 10.82 -0.55
N PRO A 46 9.95 10.53 -1.44
CA PRO A 46 9.67 11.36 -2.60
C PRO A 46 9.13 12.74 -2.17
N ASP A 47 9.54 13.81 -2.87
CA ASP A 47 8.95 15.13 -2.71
C ASP A 47 7.63 15.19 -3.48
N ILE A 48 6.51 15.21 -2.73
CA ILE A 48 5.15 15.21 -3.29
C ILE A 48 4.42 16.46 -2.82
N LYS A 49 4.00 17.32 -3.77
CA LYS A 49 3.33 18.58 -3.46
C LYS A 49 2.26 18.96 -4.47
N ALA A 50 1.27 19.71 -4.00
CA ALA A 50 0.31 20.37 -4.85
C ALA A 50 0.80 21.77 -5.24
N SER A 51 0.58 22.15 -6.49
CA SER A 51 0.86 23.48 -7.02
C SER A 51 -0.26 23.91 -7.98
N GLY A 52 -1.20 24.69 -7.48
CA GLY A 52 -2.37 25.11 -8.24
C GLY A 52 -3.26 23.93 -8.63
N ARG A 53 -3.30 23.60 -9.92
CA ARG A 53 -4.05 22.45 -10.46
C ARG A 53 -3.19 21.21 -10.66
N ARG A 54 -1.97 21.19 -10.12
CA ARG A 54 -1.00 20.10 -10.39
C ARG A 54 -0.57 19.42 -9.11
N VAL A 55 -0.45 18.10 -9.21
CA VAL A 55 0.39 17.29 -8.31
C VAL A 55 1.76 17.17 -8.97
N LEU A 56 2.79 17.48 -8.19
CA LEU A 56 4.19 17.31 -8.57
C LEU A 56 4.80 16.23 -7.68
N VAL A 57 5.38 15.22 -8.31
CA VAL A 57 6.10 14.14 -7.63
C VAL A 57 7.53 14.13 -8.14
N ASN A 58 8.49 14.14 -7.23
CA ASN A 58 9.90 13.96 -7.55
C ASN A 58 10.40 12.73 -6.80
N LEU A 59 10.69 11.65 -7.52
CA LEU A 59 11.28 10.42 -6.97
C LEU A 59 12.76 10.69 -6.70
N MET A 60 13.20 10.38 -5.48
CA MET A 60 14.56 10.67 -5.05
C MET A 60 15.53 9.56 -5.43
N ASP A 61 15.13 8.31 -5.25
CA ASP A 61 15.94 7.14 -5.60
C ASP A 61 16.17 7.03 -7.12
N SER A 62 17.21 6.32 -7.48
CA SER A 62 17.43 5.93 -8.88
C SER A 62 16.34 4.96 -9.36
N LEU A 63 15.81 5.21 -10.54
CA LEU A 63 14.80 4.33 -11.11
C LEU A 63 15.40 2.96 -11.45
N LYS A 64 14.75 1.90 -10.98
CA LYS A 64 15.12 0.52 -11.34
C LYS A 64 14.83 0.28 -12.83
N PRO A 65 15.69 -0.42 -13.56
CA PRO A 65 15.43 -0.72 -14.98
C PRO A 65 14.28 -1.72 -15.13
N ASN A 66 13.61 -1.69 -16.28
CA ASN A 66 12.53 -2.62 -16.65
C ASN A 66 11.47 -2.80 -15.55
N THR A 67 11.08 -1.69 -14.93
CA THR A 67 10.23 -1.72 -13.74
C THR A 67 9.03 -0.79 -13.93
N THR A 68 7.85 -1.31 -13.65
CA THR A 68 6.62 -0.51 -13.58
C THR A 68 6.57 0.21 -12.23
N TYR A 69 6.42 1.51 -12.24
CA TYR A 69 6.19 2.35 -11.07
C TYR A 69 4.72 2.69 -10.96
N THR A 70 4.18 2.56 -9.76
CA THR A 70 2.80 2.98 -9.43
C THR A 70 2.85 3.95 -8.26
N ILE A 71 2.21 5.09 -8.40
CA ILE A 71 2.02 6.08 -7.35
C ILE A 71 0.54 6.04 -7.00
N ASP A 72 0.21 5.47 -5.86
CA ASP A 72 -1.15 5.42 -5.34
C ASP A 72 -1.38 6.62 -4.42
N PHE A 73 -2.27 7.51 -4.81
CA PHE A 73 -2.65 8.67 -4.02
C PHE A 73 -3.83 8.38 -3.10
N SER A 74 -4.46 7.22 -3.24
CA SER A 74 -5.68 6.90 -2.50
C SER A 74 -6.71 8.05 -2.59
N ASP A 75 -7.14 8.60 -1.46
CA ASP A 75 -8.03 9.77 -1.35
C ASP A 75 -7.28 11.06 -0.91
N ALA A 76 -5.95 11.11 -1.12
CA ALA A 76 -5.14 12.25 -0.72
C ALA A 76 -5.37 13.51 -1.58
N ILE A 77 -5.77 13.34 -2.85
CA ILE A 77 -6.04 14.45 -3.74
C ILE A 77 -7.46 14.94 -3.51
N VAL A 78 -7.59 16.16 -3.01
CA VAL A 78 -8.89 16.77 -2.73
C VAL A 78 -9.02 18.10 -3.46
N ASP A 79 -10.24 18.48 -3.78
CA ASP A 79 -10.56 19.82 -4.27
C ASP A 79 -10.20 20.87 -3.21
N ASN A 80 -9.60 21.99 -3.67
CA ASN A 80 -9.16 23.05 -2.76
C ASN A 80 -10.32 23.83 -2.15
N ASN A 81 -11.46 23.92 -2.82
CA ASN A 81 -12.60 24.75 -2.40
C ASN A 81 -13.53 23.99 -1.45
N GLU A 82 -13.99 22.84 -1.88
CA GLU A 82 -14.99 22.04 -1.16
C GLU A 82 -14.38 20.93 -0.30
N GLY A 83 -13.13 20.55 -0.57
CA GLY A 83 -12.44 19.48 0.16
C GLY A 83 -12.91 18.07 -0.24
N ASN A 84 -13.66 17.95 -1.33
CA ASN A 84 -14.11 16.66 -1.82
C ASN A 84 -12.94 15.85 -2.39
N PRO A 85 -12.76 14.58 -1.99
CA PRO A 85 -11.70 13.75 -2.54
C PRO A 85 -11.99 13.38 -4.00
N LEU A 86 -10.93 13.33 -4.81
CA LEU A 86 -11.00 12.82 -6.18
C LEU A 86 -11.43 11.34 -6.23
N GLY A 87 -11.26 10.65 -5.12
CA GLY A 87 -11.41 9.20 -5.01
C GLY A 87 -10.06 8.50 -5.12
N ASN A 88 -10.09 7.19 -5.22
CA ASN A 88 -8.88 6.39 -5.34
C ASN A 88 -8.21 6.64 -6.70
N TYR A 89 -7.16 7.46 -6.70
CA TYR A 89 -6.41 7.79 -7.89
C TYR A 89 -5.01 7.17 -7.84
N SER A 90 -4.63 6.45 -8.89
CA SER A 90 -3.29 5.93 -9.07
C SER A 90 -2.72 6.32 -10.43
N PHE A 91 -1.40 6.50 -10.47
CA PHE A 91 -0.65 6.86 -11.66
C PHE A 91 0.47 5.85 -11.88
N SER A 92 0.59 5.32 -13.11
CA SER A 92 1.61 4.31 -13.43
C SER A 92 2.40 4.68 -14.67
N PHE A 93 3.68 4.30 -14.67
CA PHE A 93 4.59 4.36 -15.82
C PHE A 93 5.63 3.24 -15.70
N SER A 94 6.35 2.95 -16.77
CA SER A 94 7.44 1.96 -16.76
C SER A 94 8.75 2.54 -17.27
N THR A 95 9.84 2.09 -16.68
CA THR A 95 11.20 2.35 -17.17
C THR A 95 11.61 1.37 -18.28
N GLY A 96 10.86 0.29 -18.47
CA GLY A 96 11.02 -0.69 -19.52
C GLY A 96 10.03 -0.49 -20.68
N GLU A 97 10.03 -1.44 -21.60
CA GLU A 97 9.18 -1.44 -22.81
C GLU A 97 7.73 -1.81 -22.52
N THR A 98 7.48 -2.48 -21.40
CA THR A 98 6.16 -3.00 -21.03
C THR A 98 5.69 -2.39 -19.71
N ILE A 99 4.38 -2.38 -19.53
CA ILE A 99 3.70 -2.05 -18.28
C ILE A 99 3.15 -3.33 -17.68
N ASP A 100 3.50 -3.58 -16.41
CA ASP A 100 2.88 -4.62 -15.63
C ASP A 100 1.51 -4.14 -15.13
N THR A 101 0.49 -4.95 -15.31
CA THR A 101 -0.90 -4.56 -15.03
C THR A 101 -1.59 -5.48 -14.03
N LEU A 102 -0.94 -6.56 -13.59
CA LEU A 102 -1.55 -7.46 -12.62
C LEU A 102 -1.70 -6.79 -11.26
N GLU A 103 -2.75 -7.20 -10.55
CA GLU A 103 -3.07 -6.72 -9.22
C GLU A 103 -3.37 -7.90 -8.30
N VAL A 104 -3.12 -7.71 -7.00
CA VAL A 104 -3.62 -8.60 -5.96
C VAL A 104 -4.23 -7.76 -4.86
N SER A 105 -5.26 -8.27 -4.21
CA SER A 105 -5.93 -7.54 -3.14
C SER A 105 -6.37 -8.45 -2.00
N GLY A 106 -6.65 -7.83 -0.87
CA GLY A 106 -7.07 -8.55 0.32
C GLY A 106 -7.31 -7.64 1.51
N THR A 107 -7.32 -8.25 2.68
CA THR A 107 -7.59 -7.57 3.94
C THR A 107 -6.60 -8.02 5.01
N VAL A 108 -6.15 -7.08 5.83
CA VAL A 108 -5.33 -7.35 7.01
C VAL A 108 -6.19 -7.18 8.26
N LEU A 109 -6.23 -8.22 9.08
CA LEU A 109 -6.96 -8.26 10.35
C LEU A 109 -5.98 -8.51 11.49
N ALA A 110 -6.21 -7.92 12.63
CA ALA A 110 -5.45 -8.24 13.84
C ALA A 110 -5.72 -9.70 14.25
N ALA A 111 -4.68 -10.44 14.61
CA ALA A 111 -4.84 -11.86 14.97
C ALA A 111 -5.58 -12.04 16.30
N ALA A 112 -5.58 -11.04 17.18
CA ALA A 112 -6.16 -11.09 18.51
C ALA A 112 -7.70 -11.02 18.50
N ASP A 113 -8.28 -10.16 17.67
CA ASP A 113 -9.69 -9.77 17.72
C ASP A 113 -10.36 -9.71 16.35
N LEU A 114 -9.59 -9.91 15.28
CA LEU A 114 -10.01 -9.83 13.88
C LEU A 114 -10.46 -8.43 13.45
N GLU A 115 -10.09 -7.40 14.20
CA GLU A 115 -10.35 -6.02 13.80
C GLU A 115 -9.46 -5.61 12.61
N PRO A 116 -9.95 -4.74 11.71
CA PRO A 116 -9.18 -4.26 10.57
C PRO A 116 -7.92 -3.48 10.98
N VAL A 117 -6.78 -3.83 10.41
CA VAL A 117 -5.52 -3.11 10.66
C VAL A 117 -5.31 -2.03 9.61
N LYS A 118 -5.43 -0.78 10.02
CA LYS A 118 -5.22 0.40 9.17
C LYS A 118 -3.75 0.80 9.11
N GLY A 119 -3.30 1.25 7.92
CA GLY A 119 -1.99 1.89 7.74
C GLY A 119 -0.81 0.92 7.67
N MET A 120 -1.06 -0.40 7.72
CA MET A 120 -0.02 -1.40 7.54
C MET A 120 0.46 -1.42 6.09
N MET A 121 1.77 -1.41 5.88
CA MET A 121 2.37 -1.68 4.58
C MET A 121 2.19 -3.16 4.25
N VAL A 122 1.68 -3.47 3.09
CA VAL A 122 1.59 -4.83 2.56
C VAL A 122 2.44 -4.90 1.31
N GLY A 123 3.37 -5.84 1.28
CA GLY A 123 4.33 -5.94 0.20
C GLY A 123 4.54 -7.35 -0.31
N LEU A 124 5.05 -7.42 -1.53
CA LEU A 124 5.43 -8.63 -2.22
C LEU A 124 6.94 -8.71 -2.35
N HIS A 125 7.48 -9.92 -2.17
CA HIS A 125 8.86 -10.29 -2.50
C HIS A 125 8.88 -11.31 -3.63
N VAL A 126 9.71 -11.06 -4.64
CA VAL A 126 10.06 -12.04 -5.70
C VAL A 126 10.98 -13.12 -5.13
N ASP A 127 11.84 -12.75 -4.17
CA ASP A 127 12.67 -13.69 -3.46
C ASP A 127 11.82 -14.50 -2.49
N LEU A 128 11.76 -15.81 -2.74
CA LEU A 128 10.93 -16.73 -1.97
C LEU A 128 11.64 -17.27 -0.71
N ASP A 129 12.79 -16.75 -0.34
CA ASP A 129 13.45 -17.03 0.94
C ASP A 129 12.79 -16.20 2.04
N ASP A 130 12.37 -16.84 3.14
CA ASP A 130 11.73 -16.15 4.27
C ASP A 130 12.60 -15.04 4.88
N SER A 131 13.93 -15.16 4.76
CA SER A 131 14.85 -14.13 5.23
C SER A 131 14.83 -12.85 4.39
N ALA A 132 14.22 -12.88 3.20
CA ALA A 132 14.08 -11.68 2.34
C ALA A 132 13.33 -10.57 3.07
N PHE A 133 12.32 -10.89 3.85
CA PHE A 133 11.52 -9.93 4.62
C PHE A 133 12.34 -9.08 5.60
N ALA A 134 13.41 -9.65 6.15
CA ALA A 134 14.32 -8.94 7.06
C ALA A 134 15.57 -8.33 6.37
N LYS A 135 15.83 -8.67 5.11
CA LYS A 135 17.09 -8.30 4.43
C LYS A 135 16.92 -7.41 3.22
N LYS A 136 15.74 -7.41 2.63
CA LYS A 136 15.46 -6.70 1.37
C LYS A 136 14.17 -5.88 1.48
N PRO A 137 14.16 -4.64 0.98
CA PRO A 137 12.91 -3.90 0.83
C PRO A 137 11.94 -4.66 -0.10
N PHE A 138 10.66 -4.44 0.07
CA PHE A 138 9.64 -5.00 -0.80
C PHE A 138 9.87 -4.68 -2.28
N ASP A 139 9.52 -5.61 -3.16
CA ASP A 139 9.52 -5.38 -4.61
C ASP A 139 8.28 -4.58 -5.04
N ARG A 140 7.15 -4.81 -4.37
CA ARG A 140 5.89 -4.10 -4.56
C ARG A 140 5.24 -3.84 -3.21
N VAL A 141 4.60 -2.68 -3.07
CA VAL A 141 3.93 -2.30 -1.83
C VAL A 141 2.60 -1.62 -2.08
N SER A 142 1.74 -1.73 -1.09
CA SER A 142 0.53 -0.96 -0.89
C SER A 142 0.34 -0.70 0.59
N ARG A 143 -0.68 0.07 0.97
CA ARG A 143 -1.01 0.34 2.36
C ARG A 143 -2.48 0.04 2.63
N THR A 144 -2.79 -0.50 3.81
CA THR A 144 -4.16 -0.80 4.19
C THR A 144 -4.97 0.46 4.48
N ASP A 145 -6.21 0.49 4.00
CA ASP A 145 -7.20 1.52 4.28
C ASP A 145 -7.80 1.39 5.71
N SER A 146 -8.78 2.24 6.04
CA SER A 146 -9.48 2.22 7.33
C SER A 146 -10.26 0.92 7.61
N ARG A 147 -10.49 0.10 6.60
CA ARG A 147 -11.14 -1.21 6.68
C ARG A 147 -10.14 -2.36 6.59
N GLY A 148 -8.84 -2.06 6.69
CA GLY A 148 -7.77 -3.05 6.56
C GLY A 148 -7.56 -3.57 5.14
N ARG A 149 -8.21 -3.02 4.11
CA ARG A 149 -8.11 -3.49 2.73
C ARG A 149 -6.89 -2.90 2.04
N PHE A 150 -6.26 -3.70 1.21
CA PHE A 150 -5.14 -3.31 0.37
C PHE A 150 -5.32 -3.78 -1.06
N THR A 151 -4.67 -3.09 -1.99
CA THR A 151 -4.53 -3.52 -3.39
C THR A 151 -3.12 -3.18 -3.85
N ILE A 152 -2.34 -4.19 -4.21
CA ILE A 152 -1.01 -4.02 -4.78
C ILE A 152 -1.14 -4.07 -6.29
N ARG A 153 -0.64 -3.04 -6.98
CA ARG A 153 -0.76 -2.87 -8.43
C ARG A 153 0.58 -2.89 -9.13
N GLY A 154 0.53 -3.04 -10.44
CA GLY A 154 1.73 -3.00 -11.29
C GLY A 154 2.63 -4.21 -11.09
N ILE A 155 2.05 -5.39 -10.91
CA ILE A 155 2.76 -6.62 -10.62
C ILE A 155 3.07 -7.34 -11.93
N ALA A 156 4.32 -7.76 -12.13
CA ALA A 156 4.72 -8.64 -13.21
C ALA A 156 4.20 -10.07 -13.00
N PRO A 157 4.01 -10.86 -14.05
CA PRO A 157 3.77 -12.29 -13.90
C PRO A 157 4.90 -12.96 -13.12
N GLY A 158 4.57 -13.78 -12.12
CA GLY A 158 5.58 -14.42 -11.27
C GLY A 158 5.00 -15.08 -10.04
N LYS A 159 5.89 -15.49 -9.14
CA LYS A 159 5.58 -16.05 -7.85
C LYS A 159 6.10 -15.13 -6.77
N TYR A 160 5.32 -14.91 -5.73
CA TYR A 160 5.64 -13.93 -4.70
C TYR A 160 5.31 -14.47 -3.31
N HIS A 161 6.11 -14.09 -2.33
CA HIS A 161 5.69 -14.09 -0.93
C HIS A 161 5.04 -12.77 -0.59
N ILE A 162 4.02 -12.81 0.29
CA ILE A 162 3.30 -11.62 0.74
C ILE A 162 3.50 -11.44 2.25
N PHE A 163 3.85 -10.20 2.64
CA PHE A 163 4.03 -9.82 4.02
C PHE A 163 3.33 -8.50 4.31
N GLY A 164 2.89 -8.34 5.56
CA GLY A 164 2.47 -7.06 6.12
C GLY A 164 3.48 -6.60 7.16
N LEU A 165 3.74 -5.30 7.21
CA LEU A 165 4.67 -4.66 8.13
C LEU A 165 4.11 -3.33 8.63
N MET A 166 4.01 -3.17 9.94
CA MET A 166 3.78 -1.87 10.55
C MET A 166 5.16 -1.22 10.76
N ASP A 167 5.69 -0.69 9.68
CA ASP A 167 7.02 -0.13 9.57
C ASP A 167 7.09 1.24 10.26
N GLY A 168 7.71 1.28 11.43
CA GLY A 168 7.82 2.49 12.24
C GLY A 168 8.93 3.44 11.79
N ASN A 169 9.99 2.92 11.18
CA ASN A 169 11.17 3.68 10.75
C ASN A 169 11.22 3.94 9.23
N GLN A 170 10.26 3.39 8.47
CA GLN A 170 10.10 3.56 7.02
C GLN A 170 11.28 3.06 6.19
N ASN A 171 11.91 1.96 6.63
CA ASN A 171 13.01 1.31 5.91
C ASN A 171 12.56 0.13 5.05
N TYR A 172 11.28 -0.24 5.13
CA TYR A 172 10.65 -1.37 4.43
C TYR A 172 11.26 -2.74 4.76
N LEU A 173 11.85 -2.88 5.96
CA LEU A 173 12.48 -4.10 6.46
C LEU A 173 11.89 -4.47 7.82
N TYR A 174 11.69 -5.75 8.06
CA TYR A 174 11.40 -6.23 9.40
C TYR A 174 12.70 -6.31 10.21
N ASP A 175 12.97 -5.31 11.02
CA ASP A 175 14.22 -5.20 11.80
C ASP A 175 13.97 -5.13 13.32
N SER A 176 12.73 -5.04 13.75
CA SER A 176 12.37 -4.99 15.17
C SER A 176 11.24 -5.95 15.54
N LYS A 177 11.44 -6.73 16.61
CA LYS A 177 10.37 -7.58 17.17
C LYS A 177 9.17 -6.80 17.71
N THR A 178 9.29 -5.49 17.88
CA THR A 178 8.18 -4.63 18.31
C THR A 178 7.27 -4.23 17.18
N GLU A 179 7.69 -4.43 15.95
CA GLU A 179 6.86 -4.18 14.77
C GLU A 179 5.78 -5.24 14.62
N MET A 180 4.60 -4.79 14.25
CA MET A 180 3.50 -5.70 13.92
C MET A 180 3.73 -6.23 12.50
N ILE A 181 3.66 -7.54 12.34
CA ILE A 181 3.84 -8.23 11.07
C ILE A 181 2.62 -9.05 10.72
N ALA A 182 2.48 -9.36 9.44
CA ALA A 182 1.52 -10.32 8.92
C ALA A 182 2.14 -11.07 7.74
N PHE A 183 1.76 -12.31 7.51
CA PHE A 183 2.25 -13.08 6.37
C PHE A 183 1.26 -14.17 5.96
N SER A 184 1.49 -14.74 4.80
CA SER A 184 0.84 -15.95 4.33
C SER A 184 1.89 -16.95 3.87
N ASP A 185 1.73 -18.21 4.25
CA ASP A 185 2.59 -19.31 3.79
C ASP A 185 2.31 -19.68 2.32
N SER A 186 1.20 -19.20 1.77
CA SER A 186 0.82 -19.45 0.39
C SER A 186 1.62 -18.59 -0.58
N ILE A 187 2.15 -19.21 -1.62
CA ILE A 187 2.76 -18.47 -2.73
C ILE A 187 1.66 -17.74 -3.51
N ILE A 188 1.83 -16.45 -3.69
CA ILE A 188 0.94 -15.61 -4.48
C ILE A 188 1.35 -15.67 -5.95
N VAL A 189 0.41 -16.02 -6.81
CA VAL A 189 0.59 -16.06 -8.27
C VAL A 189 -0.47 -15.13 -8.88
N PRO A 190 -0.11 -13.87 -9.17
CA PRO A 190 -1.05 -12.92 -9.75
C PRO A 190 -1.55 -13.38 -11.12
N SER A 191 -2.84 -13.23 -11.36
CA SER A 191 -3.48 -13.56 -12.63
C SER A 191 -4.66 -12.63 -12.89
N MET A 192 -5.25 -12.73 -14.07
CA MET A 192 -6.47 -12.00 -14.42
C MET A 192 -7.41 -12.88 -15.23
N GLU A 193 -8.69 -12.63 -15.09
CA GLU A 193 -9.75 -13.29 -15.84
C GLU A 193 -10.83 -12.29 -16.28
N ALA A 194 -11.53 -12.63 -17.34
CA ALA A 194 -12.73 -11.89 -17.74
C ALA A 194 -13.89 -12.30 -16.83
N ALA A 195 -14.53 -11.30 -16.22
CA ALA A 195 -15.67 -11.51 -15.35
C ALA A 195 -16.82 -10.57 -15.72
N MET A 196 -18.01 -10.85 -15.22
CA MET A 196 -19.19 -10.00 -15.41
C MET A 196 -19.75 -9.58 -14.06
N ARG A 197 -20.21 -8.35 -13.98
CA ARG A 197 -20.92 -7.82 -12.82
C ARG A 197 -22.22 -7.12 -13.23
N GLN A 198 -23.13 -7.05 -12.31
CA GLN A 198 -24.35 -6.28 -12.48
C GLN A 198 -24.18 -4.88 -11.88
N ASP A 199 -24.27 -3.86 -12.71
CA ASP A 199 -24.28 -2.47 -12.30
C ASP A 199 -25.73 -1.96 -12.26
N THR A 200 -26.14 -1.47 -11.09
CA THR A 200 -27.47 -0.86 -10.91
C THR A 200 -27.38 0.62 -11.25
N LEU A 201 -28.14 1.03 -12.26
CA LEU A 201 -28.34 2.44 -12.59
C LEU A 201 -29.56 2.93 -11.84
N TRP A 202 -29.40 4.04 -11.12
CA TRP A 202 -30.45 4.66 -10.34
C TRP A 202 -31.06 5.82 -11.11
N LYS A 203 -32.38 5.90 -11.16
CA LYS A 203 -33.12 7.05 -11.72
C LYS A 203 -33.09 8.21 -10.74
N ASP A 204 -33.23 7.92 -9.46
CA ASP A 204 -33.13 8.81 -8.32
C ASP A 204 -32.54 8.07 -7.11
N THR A 205 -32.53 8.67 -5.93
CA THR A 205 -31.91 8.10 -4.71
C THR A 205 -32.56 6.80 -4.21
N VAL A 206 -33.73 6.43 -4.70
CA VAL A 206 -34.51 5.26 -4.20
C VAL A 206 -35.04 4.36 -5.32
N THR A 207 -35.10 4.85 -6.57
CA THR A 207 -35.68 4.12 -7.71
C THR A 207 -34.62 3.62 -8.64
N ILE A 208 -34.57 2.29 -8.85
CA ILE A 208 -33.71 1.67 -9.85
C ILE A 208 -34.26 1.96 -11.25
N ASP A 209 -33.42 2.50 -12.14
CA ASP A 209 -33.77 2.69 -13.56
C ASP A 209 -33.56 1.38 -14.32
N THR A 210 -32.35 0.80 -14.22
CA THR A 210 -32.04 -0.44 -14.91
C THR A 210 -30.86 -1.15 -14.26
N ILE A 211 -30.76 -2.46 -14.49
CA ILE A 211 -29.62 -3.27 -14.12
C ILE A 211 -28.91 -3.71 -15.41
N LYS A 212 -27.67 -3.32 -15.55
CA LYS A 212 -26.84 -3.69 -16.71
C LYS A 212 -25.76 -4.69 -16.31
N THR A 213 -25.61 -5.75 -17.08
CA THR A 213 -24.48 -6.64 -16.96
C THR A 213 -23.31 -6.08 -17.78
N VAL A 214 -22.21 -5.77 -17.12
CA VAL A 214 -20.99 -5.25 -17.74
C VAL A 214 -19.83 -6.19 -17.53
N GLY A 215 -19.03 -6.39 -18.58
CA GLY A 215 -17.78 -7.14 -18.49
C GLY A 215 -16.69 -6.29 -17.84
N TYR A 216 -15.87 -6.92 -17.01
CA TYR A 216 -14.69 -6.31 -16.42
C TYR A 216 -13.56 -7.32 -16.29
N THR A 217 -12.33 -6.84 -16.10
CA THR A 217 -11.19 -7.69 -15.79
C THR A 217 -11.12 -7.87 -14.28
N ARG A 218 -11.17 -9.11 -13.82
CA ARG A 218 -10.96 -9.48 -12.41
C ARG A 218 -9.52 -9.90 -12.23
N PHE A 219 -8.84 -9.28 -11.29
CA PHE A 219 -7.48 -9.64 -10.89
C PHE A 219 -7.55 -10.61 -9.71
N LEU A 220 -6.65 -11.59 -9.70
CA LEU A 220 -6.60 -12.65 -8.71
C LEU A 220 -5.18 -12.82 -8.15
N PRO A 221 -5.05 -13.24 -6.88
CA PRO A 221 -6.11 -13.39 -5.88
C PRO A 221 -6.64 -12.02 -5.40
N ASP A 222 -7.95 -11.96 -5.12
CA ASP A 222 -8.64 -10.76 -4.63
C ASP A 222 -9.23 -10.91 -3.21
N ASP A 223 -8.93 -12.04 -2.56
CA ASP A 223 -9.48 -12.45 -1.27
C ASP A 223 -8.39 -12.82 -0.23
N ILE A 224 -7.19 -12.28 -0.39
CA ILE A 224 -6.08 -12.56 0.53
C ILE A 224 -6.42 -12.06 1.93
N ILE A 225 -6.33 -12.93 2.93
CA ILE A 225 -6.49 -12.57 4.34
C ILE A 225 -5.16 -12.73 5.05
N LEU A 226 -4.64 -11.63 5.57
CA LEU A 226 -3.44 -11.60 6.41
C LEU A 226 -3.84 -11.33 7.86
N ARG A 227 -3.20 -12.04 8.80
CA ARG A 227 -3.41 -11.86 10.23
C ARG A 227 -2.20 -11.20 10.84
N ALA A 228 -2.39 -9.99 11.36
CA ALA A 228 -1.33 -9.17 11.91
C ALA A 228 -1.15 -9.43 13.41
N PHE A 229 0.10 -9.59 13.83
CA PHE A 229 0.48 -9.79 15.24
C PHE A 229 1.83 -9.16 15.53
N LYS A 230 2.10 -8.95 16.80
CA LYS A 230 3.44 -8.58 17.28
C LYS A 230 4.16 -9.81 17.82
N GLY A 231 5.43 -9.91 17.55
CA GLY A 231 6.28 -10.93 18.18
C GLY A 231 6.27 -10.79 19.71
N ILE A 232 6.24 -11.91 20.40
CA ILE A 232 6.37 -11.90 21.85
C ILE A 232 7.81 -11.52 22.19
N ASN A 233 7.99 -10.53 23.05
CA ASN A 233 9.30 -10.23 23.60
C ASN A 233 9.50 -11.07 24.86
N ASP A 234 10.10 -12.25 24.68
CA ASP A 234 10.34 -13.19 25.80
C ASP A 234 11.42 -12.73 26.78
N ARG A 235 12.01 -11.56 26.55
CA ARG A 235 12.99 -11.02 27.47
C ARG A 235 12.26 -10.37 28.64
N GLN A 236 12.28 -11.05 29.77
CA GLN A 236 11.89 -10.45 31.03
C GLN A 236 13.01 -9.53 31.53
N TYR A 237 12.66 -8.34 31.89
CA TYR A 237 13.57 -7.38 32.53
C TYR A 237 13.15 -7.16 33.98
N LEU A 238 14.12 -7.15 34.89
CA LEU A 238 13.88 -6.70 36.24
C LEU A 238 13.52 -5.21 36.18
N SER A 239 12.23 -4.91 36.34
CA SER A 239 11.72 -3.52 36.27
C SER A 239 11.91 -2.77 37.59
N LYS A 240 11.84 -3.46 38.71
CA LYS A 240 11.98 -2.89 40.04
C LYS A 240 12.47 -3.92 41.03
N SER A 241 13.35 -3.49 41.96
CA SER A 241 13.71 -4.26 43.11
C SER A 241 13.44 -3.40 44.36
N GLU A 242 12.68 -3.92 45.31
CA GLU A 242 12.34 -3.23 46.57
C GLU A 242 12.69 -4.11 47.76
N ARG A 243 13.10 -3.47 48.84
CA ARG A 243 13.31 -4.12 50.12
C ARG A 243 12.56 -3.30 51.16
N ASP A 244 11.40 -3.80 51.61
CA ASP A 244 10.55 -3.12 52.58
C ASP A 244 10.87 -3.55 54.03
N LYS A 245 11.50 -4.72 54.22
CA LYS A 245 11.96 -5.28 55.51
C LYS A 245 13.29 -5.99 55.33
N GLU A 246 13.99 -6.23 56.43
CA GLU A 246 15.30 -6.93 56.39
C GLU A 246 15.28 -8.26 55.66
N ASN A 247 14.17 -8.99 55.73
CA ASN A 247 14.02 -10.35 55.19
C ASN A 247 13.04 -10.43 54.02
N HIS A 248 12.64 -9.28 53.40
CA HIS A 248 11.65 -9.28 52.33
C HIS A 248 12.14 -8.50 51.11
N PHE A 249 12.33 -9.23 50.01
CA PHE A 249 12.69 -8.67 48.72
C PHE A 249 11.53 -8.85 47.74
N ILE A 250 11.17 -7.79 47.09
CA ILE A 250 10.21 -7.80 45.99
C ILE A 250 10.96 -7.52 44.68
N LEU A 251 10.89 -8.45 43.73
CA LEU A 251 11.44 -8.30 42.40
C LEU A 251 10.26 -8.28 41.42
N SER A 252 10.08 -7.15 40.74
CA SER A 252 9.08 -7.00 39.71
C SER A 252 9.73 -7.15 38.32
N PHE A 253 9.15 -7.96 37.49
CA PHE A 253 9.60 -8.19 36.11
C PHE A 253 8.55 -7.62 35.16
N SER A 254 8.98 -7.11 34.01
CA SER A 254 8.12 -6.63 32.92
C SER A 254 8.14 -7.61 31.76
#